data_4b9af9dbcbed81d3084bd1af7a84e966
#
_entry.id   4b9af9dbcbed81d3084bd1af7a84e966
#
_cell.length_a   1.000
_cell.length_b   1.000
_cell.length_c   1.000
_cell.angle_alpha   90.00
_cell.angle_beta   90.00
_cell.angle_gamma   90.00
#
_symmetry.space_group_name_H-M   'P 1'
#
loop_
_entity.id
_entity.type
_entity.pdbx_description
1 polymer ?
#
loop_
_entity_poly.entity_id
_entity_poly.type
_entity_poly.pdbx_seq_one_letter_code
_entity_poly.pdbx_strand_id
1 'polypeptide(L)'
;LVTMRIVEPASKLRSMELIYQYFGIKHRRQSFYESALKWLELKESIQQAVIAFAKEEYSFDFDILFYDVTTLYFETFKDDDLRKNGFSKDNKSQQPQIVVALMVSKEGFPIAYEIFPGDTFEGNTFIPVIKDFVNKHQVKNLTVVARCSNDK
;
A
#
# COMPACT_ATOMS: atom_id res chain seq x y z
N LEU A 1 -10.04 13.10 -2.99
CA LEU A 1 -10.23 11.67 -3.34
C LEU A 1 -10.38 10.79 -2.10
N VAL A 2 -9.56 10.95 -1.07
CA VAL A 2 -9.68 10.18 0.18
C VAL A 2 -11.09 10.29 0.74
N THR A 3 -11.60 11.51 0.93
CA THR A 3 -12.98 11.76 1.37
C THR A 3 -14.02 11.00 0.54
N MET A 4 -13.89 11.00 -0.79
CA MET A 4 -14.83 10.28 -1.66
C MET A 4 -14.73 8.77 -1.52
N ARG A 5 -13.54 8.23 -1.19
CA ARG A 5 -13.38 6.80 -0.89
C ARG A 5 -14.11 6.35 0.37
N ILE A 6 -14.31 7.27 1.31
CA ILE A 6 -15.10 7.03 2.54
C ILE A 6 -16.59 7.10 2.23
N VAL A 7 -17.03 8.09 1.44
CA VAL A 7 -18.46 8.31 1.12
C VAL A 7 -18.97 7.28 0.12
N GLU A 8 -18.26 7.09 -0.99
CA GLU A 8 -18.61 6.15 -2.06
C GLU A 8 -17.31 5.60 -2.67
N PRO A 9 -16.89 4.37 -2.31
CA PRO A 9 -15.71 3.74 -2.87
C PRO A 9 -15.81 3.57 -4.38
N ALA A 10 -14.93 4.20 -5.13
CA ALA A 10 -14.98 4.21 -6.58
C ALA A 10 -13.61 4.36 -7.21
N SER A 11 -13.50 4.15 -8.53
CA SER A 11 -12.28 4.45 -9.29
C SER A 11 -11.88 5.92 -9.16
N LYS A 12 -10.62 6.23 -9.44
CA LYS A 12 -10.13 7.62 -9.42
C LYS A 12 -10.95 8.54 -10.31
N LEU A 13 -11.31 8.07 -11.52
CA LEU A 13 -12.12 8.84 -12.46
C LEU A 13 -13.52 9.07 -11.92
N ARG A 14 -14.18 8.02 -11.47
CA ARG A 14 -15.51 8.11 -10.88
C ARG A 14 -15.54 9.00 -9.63
N SER A 15 -14.50 8.95 -8.79
CA SER A 15 -14.39 9.84 -7.63
C SER A 15 -14.34 11.32 -8.02
N MET A 16 -13.76 11.68 -9.17
CA MET A 16 -13.77 13.07 -9.66
C MET A 16 -15.18 13.51 -10.07
N GLU A 17 -15.95 12.63 -10.71
CA GLU A 17 -17.35 12.89 -11.05
C GLU A 17 -18.21 13.07 -9.80
N LEU A 18 -18.00 12.21 -8.80
CA LEU A 18 -18.70 12.29 -7.51
C LEU A 18 -18.37 13.58 -6.75
N ILE A 19 -17.10 14.02 -6.76
CA ILE A 19 -16.72 15.33 -6.18
C ILE A 19 -17.50 16.46 -6.86
N TYR A 20 -17.65 16.40 -8.17
CA TYR A 20 -18.45 17.39 -8.88
C TYR A 20 -19.95 17.31 -8.51
N GLN A 21 -20.49 16.10 -8.46
CA GLN A 21 -21.91 15.87 -8.14
C GLN A 21 -22.27 16.31 -6.70
N TYR A 22 -21.44 15.97 -5.71
CA TYR A 22 -21.72 16.25 -4.31
C TYR A 22 -21.31 17.66 -3.86
N PHE A 23 -20.23 18.21 -4.43
CA PHE A 23 -19.64 19.45 -3.94
C PHE A 23 -19.55 20.55 -5.00
N GLY A 24 -19.96 20.32 -6.23
CA GLY A 24 -19.84 21.27 -7.34
C GLY A 24 -18.39 21.56 -7.78
N ILE A 25 -17.41 20.82 -7.27
CA ILE A 25 -15.99 21.07 -7.50
C ILE A 25 -15.54 20.32 -8.76
N LYS A 26 -15.14 21.06 -9.79
CA LYS A 26 -14.63 20.49 -11.03
C LYS A 26 -13.12 20.44 -11.04
N HIS A 27 -12.57 19.23 -11.12
CA HIS A 27 -11.13 19.02 -11.29
C HIS A 27 -10.79 18.61 -12.73
N ARG A 28 -9.65 19.08 -13.22
CA ARG A 28 -9.10 18.58 -14.48
C ARG A 28 -8.43 17.24 -14.25
N ARG A 29 -8.72 16.25 -15.11
CA ARG A 29 -8.10 14.92 -15.04
C ARG A 29 -6.57 14.98 -15.03
N GLN A 30 -6.00 15.81 -15.89
CA GLN A 30 -4.56 15.99 -15.98
C GLN A 30 -3.94 16.50 -14.67
N SER A 31 -4.50 17.55 -14.05
CA SER A 31 -4.00 18.10 -12.78
C SER A 31 -4.00 17.06 -11.67
N PHE A 32 -4.95 16.13 -11.70
CA PHE A 32 -5.01 15.03 -10.75
C PHE A 32 -3.81 14.07 -10.90
N TYR A 33 -3.46 13.70 -12.12
CA TYR A 33 -2.31 12.82 -12.36
C TYR A 33 -0.97 13.54 -12.12
N GLU A 34 -0.85 14.81 -12.50
CA GLU A 34 0.33 15.64 -12.22
C GLU A 34 0.60 15.80 -10.72
N SER A 35 -0.45 15.86 -9.89
CA SER A 35 -0.31 15.95 -8.45
C SER A 35 0.15 14.62 -7.80
N ALA A 36 0.09 13.50 -8.51
CA ALA A 36 0.42 12.19 -7.95
C ALA A 36 1.87 12.09 -7.44
N LEU A 37 2.83 12.74 -8.12
CA LEU A 37 4.23 12.77 -7.70
C LEU A 37 4.39 13.46 -6.34
N LYS A 38 3.68 14.59 -6.12
CA LYS A 38 3.68 15.29 -4.83
C LYS A 38 3.12 14.44 -3.69
N TRP A 39 2.13 13.60 -3.99
CA TRP A 39 1.58 12.66 -3.00
C TRP A 39 2.57 11.57 -2.63
N LEU A 40 3.40 11.13 -3.55
CA LEU A 40 4.44 10.15 -3.28
C LEU A 40 5.47 10.67 -2.29
N GLU A 41 5.85 11.96 -2.41
CA GLU A 41 6.77 12.64 -1.47
C GLU A 41 6.21 12.70 -0.04
N LEU A 42 4.89 12.66 0.12
CA LEU A 42 4.22 12.70 1.44
C LEU A 42 4.07 11.32 2.10
N LYS A 43 4.49 10.22 1.45
CA LYS A 43 4.32 8.85 1.97
C LYS A 43 4.80 8.72 3.42
N GLU A 44 6.04 9.10 3.67
CA GLU A 44 6.65 9.00 4.99
C GLU A 44 5.92 9.84 6.05
N SER A 45 5.61 11.09 5.72
CA SER A 45 4.90 12.00 6.61
C SER A 45 3.49 11.49 6.95
N ILE A 46 2.79 10.91 5.99
CA ILE A 46 1.47 10.31 6.19
C ILE A 46 1.58 9.08 7.10
N GLN A 47 2.53 8.19 6.86
CA GLN A 47 2.74 7.02 7.71
C GLN A 47 3.08 7.41 9.14
N GLN A 48 3.96 8.39 9.34
CA GLN A 48 4.30 8.90 10.67
C GLN A 48 3.08 9.50 11.38
N ALA A 49 2.27 10.29 10.68
CA ALA A 49 1.05 10.87 11.25
C ALA A 49 0.04 9.80 11.64
N VAL A 50 -0.15 8.76 10.82
CA VAL A 50 -1.04 7.62 11.10
C VAL A 50 -0.57 6.87 12.35
N ILE A 51 0.73 6.61 12.47
CA ILE A 51 1.31 5.91 13.62
C ILE A 51 1.19 6.76 14.90
N ALA A 52 1.47 8.07 14.81
CA ALA A 52 1.32 8.98 15.95
C ALA A 52 -0.13 9.02 16.45
N PHE A 53 -1.08 9.13 15.52
CA PHE A 53 -2.51 9.09 15.83
C PHE A 53 -2.90 7.75 16.49
N ALA A 54 -2.43 6.61 15.96
CA ALA A 54 -2.75 5.30 16.52
C ALA A 54 -2.21 5.12 17.94
N LYS A 55 -1.01 5.64 18.23
CA LYS A 55 -0.44 5.62 19.57
C LYS A 55 -1.24 6.47 20.55
N GLU A 56 -1.65 7.65 20.14
CA GLU A 56 -2.38 8.62 20.98
C GLU A 56 -3.80 8.16 21.29
N GLU A 57 -4.56 7.76 20.25
CA GLU A 57 -5.98 7.47 20.38
C GLU A 57 -6.29 6.03 20.81
N TYR A 58 -5.43 5.06 20.45
CA TYR A 58 -5.67 3.64 20.68
C TYR A 58 -4.67 2.97 21.62
N SER A 59 -3.78 3.74 22.28
CA SER A 59 -2.70 3.22 23.14
C SER A 59 -1.92 2.10 22.44
N PHE A 60 -1.63 2.31 21.19
CA PHE A 60 -1.09 1.32 20.27
C PHE A 60 0.39 1.05 20.56
N ASP A 61 0.75 -0.22 20.69
CA ASP A 61 2.14 -0.66 20.73
C ASP A 61 2.49 -1.54 19.50
N PHE A 62 3.77 -1.82 19.29
CA PHE A 62 4.27 -2.58 18.15
C PHE A 62 4.70 -4.01 18.53
N ASP A 63 4.27 -4.54 19.66
CA ASP A 63 4.72 -5.84 20.15
C ASP A 63 4.42 -6.97 19.16
N ILE A 64 3.26 -6.90 18.49
CA ILE A 64 2.86 -7.89 17.49
C ILE A 64 2.39 -7.18 16.23
N LEU A 65 3.00 -7.51 15.10
CA LEU A 65 2.60 -7.06 13.77
C LEU A 65 2.33 -8.26 12.86
N PHE A 66 1.32 -8.12 12.02
CA PHE A 66 1.07 -9.04 10.92
C PHE A 66 1.65 -8.47 9.63
N TYR A 67 2.31 -9.30 8.88
CA TYR A 67 2.87 -8.97 7.57
C TYR A 67 2.24 -9.86 6.50
N ASP A 68 1.66 -9.23 5.51
CA ASP A 68 1.06 -9.92 4.37
C ASP A 68 1.56 -9.32 3.06
N VAL A 69 1.62 -10.16 2.04
CA VAL A 69 2.03 -9.77 0.70
C VAL A 69 0.93 -10.13 -0.28
N THR A 70 0.55 -9.16 -1.09
CA THR A 70 -0.44 -9.36 -2.15
C THR A 70 0.10 -8.90 -3.50
N THR A 71 -0.41 -9.49 -4.56
CA THR A 71 -0.07 -9.14 -5.94
C THR A 71 -1.23 -8.41 -6.58
N LEU A 72 -0.96 -7.26 -7.20
CA LEU A 72 -1.92 -6.50 -7.97
C LEU A 72 -1.57 -6.57 -9.45
N TYR A 73 -2.49 -7.04 -10.26
CA TYR A 73 -2.35 -7.19 -11.72
C TYR A 73 -2.86 -5.96 -12.46
N PHE A 74 -2.23 -5.67 -13.59
CA PHE A 74 -2.66 -4.60 -14.48
C PHE A 74 -3.20 -5.18 -15.78
N GLU A 75 -4.33 -4.67 -16.24
CA GLU A 75 -4.92 -5.02 -17.53
C GLU A 75 -4.16 -4.32 -18.68
N THR A 76 -2.91 -4.68 -18.84
CA THR A 76 -2.00 -4.16 -19.88
C THR A 76 -0.98 -5.23 -20.22
N PHE A 77 -0.39 -5.14 -21.43
CA PHE A 77 0.74 -5.99 -21.85
C PHE A 77 2.07 -5.23 -21.83
N LYS A 78 2.06 -3.96 -21.34
CA LYS A 78 3.27 -3.14 -21.26
C LYS A 78 3.78 -3.16 -19.84
N ASP A 79 5.00 -3.61 -19.67
CA ASP A 79 5.78 -3.53 -18.45
C ASP A 79 6.58 -2.22 -18.34
N ASP A 80 7.05 -1.95 -17.16
CA ASP A 80 7.99 -0.88 -16.83
C ASP A 80 8.88 -1.33 -15.66
N ASP A 81 9.60 -0.42 -15.05
CA ASP A 81 10.53 -0.76 -13.96
C ASP A 81 9.84 -1.35 -12.73
N LEU A 82 8.57 -1.03 -12.50
CA LEU A 82 7.78 -1.48 -11.37
C LEU A 82 6.76 -2.56 -11.75
N ARG A 83 6.01 -2.31 -12.85
CA ARG A 83 5.04 -3.28 -13.37
C ARG A 83 5.75 -4.30 -14.24
N LYS A 84 6.01 -5.46 -13.69
CA LYS A 84 6.72 -6.56 -14.37
C LYS A 84 5.90 -7.83 -14.35
N ASN A 85 6.13 -8.68 -15.34
CA ASN A 85 5.62 -10.03 -15.32
C ASN A 85 6.36 -10.81 -14.22
N GLY A 86 5.61 -11.54 -13.41
CA GLY A 86 6.18 -12.30 -12.31
C GLY A 86 5.40 -13.60 -12.08
N PHE A 87 5.71 -14.27 -10.99
CA PHE A 87 4.98 -15.45 -10.58
C PHE A 87 3.52 -15.09 -10.29
N SER A 88 2.60 -15.77 -10.94
CA SER A 88 1.16 -15.51 -10.80
C SER A 88 0.46 -16.71 -10.18
N LYS A 89 -0.09 -16.53 -8.99
CA LYS A 89 -0.95 -17.53 -8.32
C LYS A 89 -2.28 -17.74 -9.07
N ASP A 90 -2.71 -16.71 -9.83
CA ASP A 90 -3.99 -16.70 -10.54
C ASP A 90 -3.87 -17.08 -12.03
N ASN A 91 -2.75 -17.68 -12.43
CA ASN A 91 -2.46 -18.03 -13.85
C ASN A 91 -2.47 -16.82 -14.80
N LYS A 92 -2.14 -15.62 -14.31
CA LYS A 92 -2.08 -14.35 -15.07
C LYS A 92 -0.65 -13.97 -15.44
N SER A 93 0.19 -14.94 -15.77
CA SER A 93 1.63 -14.76 -16.03
C SER A 93 1.97 -13.77 -17.15
N GLN A 94 1.01 -13.44 -18.03
CA GLN A 94 1.19 -12.46 -19.09
C GLN A 94 0.78 -11.03 -18.72
N GLN A 95 0.21 -10.84 -17.54
CA GLN A 95 -0.18 -9.52 -17.06
C GLN A 95 0.89 -8.95 -16.14
N PRO A 96 1.43 -7.75 -16.43
CA PRO A 96 2.31 -7.06 -15.52
C PRO A 96 1.63 -6.85 -14.16
N GLN A 97 2.40 -7.03 -13.11
CA GLN A 97 1.96 -6.96 -11.74
C GLN A 97 2.89 -6.10 -10.90
N ILE A 98 2.46 -5.75 -9.69
CA ILE A 98 3.29 -5.24 -8.62
C ILE A 98 3.06 -6.09 -7.38
N VAL A 99 4.06 -6.15 -6.52
CA VAL A 99 3.96 -6.80 -5.22
C VAL A 99 3.79 -5.74 -4.15
N VAL A 100 2.76 -5.86 -3.34
CA VAL A 100 2.46 -4.93 -2.24
C VAL A 100 2.58 -5.66 -0.92
N ALA A 101 3.49 -5.20 -0.09
CA ALA A 101 3.64 -5.65 1.28
C ALA A 101 2.88 -4.72 2.22
N LEU A 102 2.11 -5.26 3.14
CA LEU A 102 1.34 -4.53 4.12
C LEU A 102 1.68 -5.00 5.52
N MET A 103 1.90 -4.05 6.43
CA MET A 103 2.02 -4.30 7.86
C MET A 103 0.80 -3.78 8.58
N VAL A 104 0.21 -4.62 9.42
CA VAL A 104 -0.96 -4.28 10.24
C VAL A 104 -0.74 -4.68 11.69
N SER A 105 -1.40 -4.00 12.60
CA SER A 105 -1.39 -4.37 14.02
C SER A 105 -2.21 -5.63 14.28
N LYS A 106 -2.16 -6.13 15.50
CA LYS A 106 -3.00 -7.24 15.96
C LYS A 106 -4.50 -6.96 15.87
N GLU A 107 -4.89 -5.68 15.91
CA GLU A 107 -6.27 -5.22 15.74
C GLU A 107 -6.66 -5.00 14.27
N GLY A 108 -5.73 -5.21 13.32
CA GLY A 108 -5.96 -5.00 11.89
C GLY A 108 -5.73 -3.55 11.42
N PHE A 109 -5.14 -2.69 12.23
CA PHE A 109 -4.85 -1.30 11.84
C PHE A 109 -3.65 -1.26 10.88
N PRO A 110 -3.76 -0.67 9.68
CA PRO A 110 -2.67 -0.57 8.73
C PRO A 110 -1.61 0.43 9.22
N ILE A 111 -0.37 -0.01 9.30
CA ILE A 111 0.74 0.75 9.86
C ILE A 111 1.67 1.25 8.77
N ALA A 112 2.09 0.33 7.91
CA ALA A 112 3.03 0.63 6.84
C ALA A 112 2.75 -0.25 5.63
N TYR A 113 3.16 0.23 4.46
CA TYR A 113 3.14 -0.56 3.23
C TYR A 113 4.41 -0.29 2.42
N GLU A 114 4.79 -1.26 1.59
CA GLU A 114 5.84 -1.11 0.61
C GLU A 114 5.43 -1.73 -0.72
N ILE A 115 5.96 -1.18 -1.82
CA ILE A 115 5.65 -1.63 -3.17
C ILE A 115 6.94 -2.09 -3.83
N PHE A 116 6.92 -3.28 -4.41
CA PHE A 116 8.04 -3.90 -5.08
C PHE A 116 7.72 -4.20 -6.55
N PRO A 117 8.73 -4.29 -7.40
CA PRO A 117 8.55 -4.78 -8.78
C PRO A 117 7.84 -6.13 -8.81
N GLY A 118 7.05 -6.34 -9.86
CA GLY A 118 6.20 -7.52 -9.98
C GLY A 118 6.94 -8.85 -10.10
N ASP A 119 8.21 -8.82 -10.44
CA ASP A 119 9.11 -9.99 -10.49
C ASP A 119 9.81 -10.27 -9.15
N THR A 120 9.51 -9.50 -8.10
CA THR A 120 10.10 -9.70 -6.78
C THR A 120 9.50 -10.94 -6.12
N PHE A 121 10.38 -11.84 -5.66
CA PHE A 121 9.97 -12.99 -4.86
C PHE A 121 9.48 -12.53 -3.48
N GLU A 122 8.30 -12.98 -3.05
CA GLU A 122 7.65 -12.55 -1.80
C GLU A 122 8.55 -12.69 -0.57
N GLY A 123 9.33 -13.78 -0.50
CA GLY A 123 10.28 -14.01 0.61
C GLY A 123 11.37 -12.95 0.74
N ASN A 124 11.72 -12.27 -0.34
CA ASN A 124 12.73 -11.21 -0.34
C ASN A 124 12.19 -9.86 0.14
N THR A 125 10.89 -9.70 0.27
CA THR A 125 10.26 -8.45 0.70
C THR A 125 10.25 -8.28 2.21
N PHE A 126 10.19 -9.38 2.95
CA PHE A 126 9.99 -9.40 4.40
C PHE A 126 11.11 -8.67 5.18
N ILE A 127 12.35 -9.12 5.02
CA ILE A 127 13.47 -8.61 5.83
C ILE A 127 13.73 -7.12 5.62
N PRO A 128 13.76 -6.59 4.36
CA PRO A 128 13.94 -5.16 4.13
C PRO A 128 12.85 -4.31 4.78
N VAL A 129 11.58 -4.70 4.67
CA VAL A 129 10.45 -3.95 5.21
C VAL A 129 10.51 -3.91 6.73
N ILE A 130 10.77 -5.04 7.38
CA ILE A 130 10.86 -5.10 8.83
C ILE A 130 12.05 -4.30 9.36
N LYS A 131 13.22 -4.40 8.73
CA LYS A 131 14.40 -3.62 9.14
C LYS A 131 14.16 -2.12 9.01
N ASP A 132 13.59 -1.68 7.90
CA ASP A 132 13.25 -0.28 7.68
C ASP A 132 12.28 0.23 8.75
N PHE A 133 11.21 -0.53 9.02
CA PHE A 133 10.23 -0.22 10.04
C PHE A 133 10.85 -0.09 11.45
N VAL A 134 11.62 -1.09 11.87
CA VAL A 134 12.30 -1.10 13.19
C VAL A 134 13.21 0.11 13.34
N ASN A 135 14.00 0.43 12.31
CA ASN A 135 14.92 1.56 12.34
C ASN A 135 14.17 2.90 12.40
N LYS A 136 13.11 3.08 11.59
CA LYS A 136 12.32 4.32 11.54
C LYS A 136 11.57 4.61 12.83
N HIS A 137 11.03 3.58 13.46
CA HIS A 137 10.16 3.73 14.63
C HIS A 137 10.83 3.36 15.95
N GLN A 138 12.15 3.01 15.92
CA GLN A 138 12.96 2.67 17.10
C GLN A 138 12.30 1.58 17.97
N VAL A 139 11.69 0.60 17.33
CA VAL A 139 10.99 -0.50 17.99
C VAL A 139 12.02 -1.43 18.65
N LYS A 140 11.92 -1.64 19.97
CA LYS A 140 12.88 -2.47 20.71
C LYS A 140 12.54 -3.95 20.64
N ASN A 141 11.27 -4.29 20.76
CA ASN A 141 10.77 -5.66 20.73
C ASN A 141 9.67 -5.72 19.66
N LEU A 142 9.77 -6.70 18.77
CA LEU A 142 8.82 -6.87 17.70
C LEU A 142 8.65 -8.36 17.40
N THR A 143 7.43 -8.84 17.49
CA THR A 143 7.04 -10.15 16.96
C THR A 143 6.30 -9.94 15.65
N VAL A 144 6.80 -10.53 14.57
CA VAL A 144 6.14 -10.45 13.27
C VAL A 144 5.57 -11.81 12.89
N VAL A 145 4.29 -11.82 12.59
CA VAL A 145 3.59 -12.98 12.06
C VAL A 145 3.44 -12.77 10.55
N ALA A 146 4.17 -13.53 9.77
CA ALA A 146 4.10 -13.49 8.32
C ALA A 146 3.34 -14.69 7.77
N ARG A 147 2.49 -14.47 6.78
CA ARG A 147 1.90 -15.55 6.00
C ARG A 147 2.89 -15.95 4.91
N CYS A 148 3.58 -17.07 5.10
CA CYS A 148 4.34 -17.67 4.02
C CYS A 148 3.40 -18.50 3.15
N SER A 149 3.29 -18.17 1.87
CA SER A 149 2.75 -19.11 0.90
C SER A 149 3.81 -20.20 0.70
N ASN A 150 3.55 -21.39 1.26
CA ASN A 150 4.33 -22.59 0.90
C ASN A 150 3.93 -22.96 -0.54
N ASP A 151 4.58 -22.38 -1.50
CA ASP A 151 4.56 -22.91 -2.86
C ASP A 151 5.54 -24.11 -2.91
N LYS A 152 4.94 -25.31 -2.92
CA LYS A 152 5.64 -26.52 -3.33
C LYS A 152 5.70 -26.57 -4.86
#